data_91ed97c91d25fc329d050a9bfb4d96f0
#
_entry.id   91ed97c91d25fc329d050a9bfb4d96f0
#
_cell.length_a   1.000
_cell.length_b   1.000
_cell.length_c   1.000
_cell.angle_alpha   90.00
_cell.angle_beta   90.00
_cell.angle_gamma   90.00
#
_symmetry.space_group_name_H-M   'P 1'
#
loop_
_entity.id
_entity.type
_entity.pdbx_description
1 polymer ?
#
loop_
_entity_poly.entity_id
_entity_poly.type
_entity_poly.pdbx_seq_one_letter_code
_entity_poly.pdbx_strand_id
1 'polypeptide(L)'
;MRIEISSKNNETVKNVRKLLNSAKFRNSEKKFVIEGTRLCEEAVKSNVEVTQIFYTQKNFEKFSDLIGKIVQKNDVHEFLVSEDVMKSMSDTETPQGIICVCNFVDKFVNMSKIETYSNIILLENLQNPSNLGSILRSLNAFNIDFV
;
A
#
# COMPACT_ATOMS: atom_id res chain seq x y z
N MET A 1 8.45 2.57 -18.22
CA MET A 1 8.08 1.64 -19.35
C MET A 1 6.94 0.75 -18.87
N ARG A 2 5.80 0.73 -19.56
CA ARG A 2 4.62 -0.08 -19.23
C ARG A 2 4.77 -1.51 -19.76
N ILE A 3 4.53 -2.50 -18.91
CA ILE A 3 4.59 -3.93 -19.24
C ILE A 3 3.16 -4.51 -19.18
N GLU A 4 2.78 -5.30 -20.17
CA GLU A 4 1.47 -5.96 -20.21
C GLU A 4 1.56 -7.39 -19.66
N ILE A 5 0.64 -7.76 -18.75
CA ILE A 5 0.57 -9.10 -18.16
C ILE A 5 -0.85 -9.66 -18.32
N SER A 6 -0.97 -10.75 -19.07
CA SER A 6 -2.23 -11.47 -19.26
C SER A 6 -2.30 -12.83 -18.55
N SER A 7 -1.17 -13.30 -18.00
CA SER A 7 -1.08 -14.61 -17.35
C SER A 7 -1.07 -14.51 -15.83
N LYS A 8 -1.98 -15.23 -15.15
CA LYS A 8 -1.98 -15.41 -13.70
C LYS A 8 -0.73 -16.15 -13.17
N ASN A 9 0.00 -16.83 -14.05
CA ASN A 9 1.22 -17.57 -13.70
C ASN A 9 2.50 -16.73 -13.84
N ASN A 10 2.38 -15.45 -14.21
CA ASN A 10 3.51 -14.53 -14.23
C ASN A 10 4.12 -14.39 -12.83
N GLU A 11 5.46 -14.37 -12.73
CA GLU A 11 6.16 -14.33 -11.43
C GLU A 11 5.85 -13.04 -10.64
N THR A 12 5.69 -11.91 -11.31
CA THR A 12 5.31 -10.65 -10.66
C THR A 12 3.92 -10.77 -10.00
N VAL A 13 2.96 -11.39 -10.69
CA VAL A 13 1.61 -11.66 -10.16
C VAL A 13 1.66 -12.61 -8.96
N LYS A 14 2.45 -13.67 -9.04
CA LYS A 14 2.66 -14.60 -7.92
C LYS A 14 3.28 -13.92 -6.71
N ASN A 15 4.21 -12.99 -6.91
CA ASN A 15 4.83 -12.24 -5.82
C ASN A 15 3.82 -11.32 -5.12
N VAL A 16 2.96 -10.61 -5.87
CA VAL A 16 1.86 -9.82 -5.26
C VAL A 16 0.96 -10.71 -4.41
N ARG A 17 0.57 -11.88 -4.92
CA ARG A 17 -0.24 -12.85 -4.16
C ARG A 17 0.46 -13.37 -2.90
N LYS A 18 1.78 -13.59 -2.96
CA LYS A 18 2.56 -13.96 -1.75
C LYS A 18 2.59 -12.83 -0.73
N LEU A 19 2.74 -11.58 -1.18
CA LEU A 19 2.68 -10.41 -0.30
C LEU A 19 1.31 -10.27 0.39
N LEU A 20 0.21 -10.54 -0.32
CA LEU A 20 -1.13 -10.55 0.28
C LEU A 20 -1.27 -11.65 1.35
N ASN A 21 -0.84 -12.87 1.06
CA ASN A 21 -1.17 -14.05 1.85
C ASN A 21 -0.13 -14.42 2.92
N SER A 22 1.06 -13.84 2.93
CA SER A 22 2.15 -14.23 3.83
C SER A 22 2.81 -13.07 4.55
N ALA A 23 2.54 -12.94 5.86
CA ALA A 23 3.23 -11.98 6.71
C ALA A 23 4.76 -12.21 6.73
N LYS A 24 5.19 -13.48 6.72
CA LYS A 24 6.62 -13.84 6.64
C LYS A 24 7.26 -13.29 5.35
N PHE A 25 6.56 -13.41 4.22
CA PHE A 25 7.05 -12.92 2.94
C PHE A 25 7.06 -11.39 2.91
N ARG A 26 6.03 -10.71 3.44
CA ARG A 26 6.03 -9.24 3.59
C ARG A 26 7.24 -8.75 4.40
N ASN A 27 7.52 -9.42 5.52
CA ASN A 27 8.64 -9.06 6.39
C ASN A 27 10.01 -9.32 5.75
N SER A 28 10.18 -10.38 4.95
CA SER A 28 11.43 -10.64 4.24
C SER A 28 11.68 -9.64 3.11
N GLU A 29 10.63 -9.32 2.34
CA GLU A 29 10.73 -8.36 1.22
C GLU A 29 10.66 -6.90 1.67
N LYS A 30 10.25 -6.64 2.91
CA LYS A 30 9.99 -5.29 3.43
C LYS A 30 8.99 -4.52 2.55
N LYS A 31 7.99 -5.23 2.04
CA LYS A 31 6.97 -4.71 1.13
C LYS A 31 5.57 -5.09 1.58
N PHE A 32 4.59 -4.28 1.18
CA PHE A 32 3.18 -4.55 1.37
C PHE A 32 2.37 -4.14 0.15
N VAL A 33 1.14 -4.61 0.09
CA VAL A 33 0.21 -4.34 -1.02
C VAL A 33 -0.91 -3.43 -0.52
N ILE A 34 -1.29 -2.46 -1.34
CA ILE A 34 -2.48 -1.66 -1.17
C ILE A 34 -3.37 -1.80 -2.41
N GLU A 35 -4.67 -1.87 -2.18
CA GLU A 35 -5.68 -1.97 -3.24
C GLU A 35 -6.68 -0.83 -3.17
N GLY A 36 -7.02 -0.29 -4.32
CA GLY A 36 -8.05 0.72 -4.50
C GLY A 36 -7.52 2.14 -4.55
N THR A 37 -8.30 3.01 -5.20
CA THR A 37 -7.92 4.39 -5.50
C THR A 37 -7.64 5.21 -4.25
N ARG A 38 -8.49 5.06 -3.21
CA ARG A 38 -8.33 5.82 -1.97
C ARG A 38 -7.00 5.55 -1.27
N LEU A 39 -6.60 4.27 -1.15
CA LEU A 39 -5.31 3.94 -0.53
C LEU A 39 -4.13 4.36 -1.40
N CYS A 40 -4.26 4.25 -2.73
CA CYS A 40 -3.25 4.74 -3.66
C CYS A 40 -3.09 6.28 -3.58
N GLU A 41 -4.18 7.04 -3.46
CA GLU A 41 -4.13 8.48 -3.22
C GLU A 41 -3.44 8.84 -1.90
N GLU A 42 -3.77 8.12 -0.82
CA GLU A 42 -3.14 8.33 0.48
C GLU A 42 -1.65 7.99 0.45
N ALA A 43 -1.23 6.94 -0.26
CA ALA A 43 0.19 6.62 -0.45
C ALA A 43 0.94 7.75 -1.16
N VAL A 44 0.31 8.38 -2.17
CA VAL A 44 0.89 9.57 -2.85
C VAL A 44 1.04 10.75 -1.90
N LYS A 45 0.01 11.04 -1.09
CA LYS A 45 0.01 12.17 -0.13
C LYS A 45 1.00 11.96 1.02
N SER A 46 1.10 10.73 1.51
CA SER A 46 1.95 10.36 2.65
C SER A 46 3.41 10.08 2.27
N ASN A 47 3.79 10.26 1.00
CA ASN A 47 5.11 9.95 0.47
C ASN A 47 5.56 8.49 0.74
N VAL A 48 4.61 7.56 0.74
CA VAL A 48 4.91 6.13 0.76
C VAL A 48 5.57 5.76 -0.56
N GLU A 49 6.69 5.05 -0.48
CA GLU A 49 7.43 4.63 -1.67
C GLU A 49 6.70 3.48 -2.37
N VAL A 50 6.09 3.79 -3.52
CA VAL A 50 5.48 2.80 -4.42
C VAL A 50 6.55 2.26 -5.35
N THR A 51 6.70 0.94 -5.43
CA THR A 51 7.68 0.27 -6.31
C THR A 51 7.04 -0.34 -7.56
N GLN A 52 5.77 -0.73 -7.46
CA GLN A 52 5.03 -1.33 -8.58
C GLN A 52 3.58 -0.84 -8.54
N ILE A 53 3.01 -0.62 -9.73
CA ILE A 53 1.58 -0.33 -9.90
C ILE A 53 0.99 -1.27 -10.93
N PHE A 54 -0.19 -1.81 -10.62
CA PHE A 54 -1.00 -2.67 -11.49
C PHE A 54 -2.37 -2.04 -11.68
N TYR A 55 -2.83 -2.00 -12.91
CA TYR A 55 -4.15 -1.49 -13.23
C TYR A 55 -4.72 -2.16 -14.49
N THR A 56 -6.04 -2.12 -14.64
CA THR A 56 -6.70 -2.58 -15.86
C THR A 56 -6.86 -1.43 -16.85
N GLN A 57 -7.10 -1.74 -18.13
CA GLN A 57 -7.34 -0.73 -19.17
C GLN A 57 -8.48 0.22 -18.79
N LYS A 58 -9.58 -0.34 -18.30
CA LYS A 58 -10.75 0.44 -17.82
C LYS A 58 -10.37 1.44 -16.73
N ASN A 59 -9.48 1.03 -15.83
CA ASN A 59 -9.07 1.88 -14.71
C ASN A 59 -7.98 2.88 -15.10
N PHE A 60 -7.16 2.57 -16.10
CA PHE A 60 -6.25 3.55 -16.68
C PHE A 60 -7.02 4.74 -17.24
N GLU A 61 -8.08 4.52 -18.01
CA GLU A 61 -8.91 5.58 -18.58
C GLU A 61 -9.60 6.42 -17.51
N LYS A 62 -10.03 5.79 -16.41
CA LYS A 62 -10.75 6.45 -15.33
C LYS A 62 -9.84 7.21 -14.35
N PHE A 63 -8.63 6.72 -14.10
CA PHE A 63 -7.74 7.21 -13.05
C PHE A 63 -6.36 7.59 -13.58
N SER A 64 -6.27 8.05 -14.82
CA SER A 64 -5.03 8.45 -15.50
C SER A 64 -4.17 9.43 -14.68
N ASP A 65 -4.80 10.42 -14.05
CA ASP A 65 -4.12 11.42 -13.24
C ASP A 65 -3.46 10.82 -12.00
N LEU A 66 -4.15 9.91 -11.32
CA LEU A 66 -3.59 9.22 -10.14
C LEU A 66 -2.43 8.32 -10.54
N ILE A 67 -2.63 7.52 -11.60
CA ILE A 67 -1.60 6.62 -12.13
C ILE A 67 -0.37 7.44 -12.55
N GLY A 68 -0.59 8.55 -13.27
CA GLY A 68 0.48 9.46 -13.69
C GLY A 68 1.26 10.02 -12.49
N LYS A 69 0.60 10.46 -11.44
CA LYS A 69 1.25 10.96 -10.19
C LYS A 69 2.08 9.88 -9.51
N ILE A 70 1.62 8.62 -9.52
CA ILE A 70 2.37 7.50 -8.93
C ILE A 70 3.61 7.21 -9.76
N VAL A 71 3.46 7.07 -11.08
CA VAL A 71 4.54 6.69 -12.00
C VAL A 71 5.62 7.78 -12.09
N GLN A 72 5.23 9.06 -11.98
CA GLN A 72 6.19 10.18 -12.05
C GLN A 72 7.06 10.32 -10.80
N LYS A 73 6.65 9.79 -9.65
CA LYS A 73 7.34 10.02 -8.38
C LYS A 73 8.66 9.26 -8.22
N ASN A 74 8.84 8.10 -8.86
CA ASN A 74 10.00 7.23 -8.66
C ASN A 74 10.14 6.24 -9.82
N ASP A 75 11.16 5.37 -9.77
CA ASP A 75 11.33 4.21 -10.66
C ASP A 75 10.24 3.15 -10.43
N VAL A 76 8.98 3.53 -10.66
CA VAL A 76 7.83 2.65 -10.48
C VAL A 76 7.70 1.73 -11.69
N HIS A 77 7.70 0.43 -11.46
CA HIS A 77 7.35 -0.55 -12.50
C HIS A 77 5.85 -0.54 -12.77
N GLU A 78 5.48 -0.24 -13.99
CA GLU A 78 4.10 -0.05 -14.44
C GLU A 78 3.59 -1.28 -15.18
N PHE A 79 2.47 -1.86 -14.71
CA PHE A 79 1.88 -3.06 -15.26
C PHE A 79 0.42 -2.85 -15.66
N LEU A 80 0.14 -3.03 -16.96
CA LEU A 80 -1.22 -3.17 -17.46
C LEU A 80 -1.62 -4.64 -17.39
N VAL A 81 -2.70 -4.95 -16.66
CA VAL A 81 -3.13 -6.33 -16.45
C VAL A 81 -4.56 -6.56 -16.93
N SER A 82 -4.88 -7.80 -17.31
CA SER A 82 -6.26 -8.20 -17.62
C SER A 82 -7.12 -8.20 -16.35
N GLU A 83 -8.45 -8.10 -16.51
CA GLU A 83 -9.39 -8.19 -15.39
C GLU A 83 -9.25 -9.50 -14.59
N ASP A 84 -8.98 -10.61 -15.29
CA ASP A 84 -8.75 -11.91 -14.67
C ASP A 84 -7.48 -11.98 -13.83
N VAL A 85 -6.41 -11.32 -14.28
CA VAL A 85 -5.16 -11.20 -13.53
C VAL A 85 -5.39 -10.30 -12.31
N MET A 86 -6.03 -9.15 -12.48
CA MET A 86 -6.38 -8.24 -11.41
C MET A 86 -7.19 -8.95 -10.33
N LYS A 87 -8.24 -9.68 -10.71
CA LYS A 87 -9.06 -10.46 -9.78
C LYS A 87 -8.24 -11.49 -8.99
N SER A 88 -7.22 -12.08 -9.62
CA SER A 88 -6.36 -13.06 -8.94
C SER A 88 -5.40 -12.44 -7.92
N MET A 89 -5.18 -11.13 -7.95
CA MET A 89 -4.31 -10.36 -7.06
C MET A 89 -5.10 -9.51 -6.04
N SER A 90 -6.42 -9.63 -5.99
CA SER A 90 -7.28 -8.86 -5.10
C SER A 90 -7.73 -9.70 -3.93
N ASP A 91 -7.78 -9.09 -2.75
CA ASP A 91 -8.40 -9.66 -1.54
C ASP A 91 -9.90 -9.34 -1.46
N THR A 92 -10.43 -8.55 -2.38
CA THR A 92 -11.84 -8.13 -2.39
C THR A 92 -12.64 -8.91 -3.41
N GLU A 93 -13.92 -9.18 -3.11
CA GLU A 93 -14.84 -9.84 -4.05
C GLU A 93 -15.05 -9.01 -5.32
N THR A 94 -14.99 -7.69 -5.20
CA THR A 94 -15.10 -6.73 -6.30
C THR A 94 -13.84 -5.87 -6.39
N PRO A 95 -12.82 -6.32 -7.15
CA PRO A 95 -11.58 -5.57 -7.30
C PRO A 95 -11.81 -4.14 -7.80
N GLN A 96 -11.15 -3.17 -7.18
CA GLN A 96 -11.21 -1.79 -7.63
C GLN A 96 -10.33 -1.52 -8.87
N GLY A 97 -9.60 -2.54 -9.32
CA GLY A 97 -8.82 -2.53 -10.57
C GLY A 97 -7.57 -1.66 -10.53
N ILE A 98 -7.08 -1.31 -9.35
CA ILE A 98 -5.77 -0.67 -9.12
C ILE A 98 -5.14 -1.24 -7.85
N ILE A 99 -3.89 -1.68 -7.96
CA ILE A 99 -3.09 -2.25 -6.87
C ILE A 99 -1.71 -1.65 -6.92
N CYS A 100 -1.15 -1.29 -5.76
CA CYS A 100 0.25 -0.88 -5.64
C CYS A 100 1.01 -1.79 -4.67
N VAL A 101 2.29 -2.03 -4.97
CA VAL A 101 3.27 -2.61 -4.05
C VAL A 101 4.13 -1.49 -3.52
N CYS A 102 4.19 -1.39 -2.21
CA CYS A 102 4.88 -0.32 -1.49
C CYS A 102 5.98 -0.90 -0.60
N ASN A 103 7.06 -0.15 -0.40
CA ASN A 103 8.05 -0.45 0.62
C ASN A 103 7.49 -0.18 2.01
N PHE A 104 7.97 -0.92 3.04
CA PHE A 104 7.64 -0.63 4.42
C PHE A 104 8.04 0.79 4.80
N VAL A 105 7.21 1.42 5.61
CA VAL A 105 7.49 2.73 6.19
C VAL A 105 8.16 2.50 7.55
N ASP A 106 9.37 1.96 7.53
CA ASP A 106 10.14 1.74 8.75
C ASP A 106 10.78 3.09 9.19
N LYS A 107 10.07 3.82 10.02
CA LYS A 107 10.62 4.99 10.68
C LYS A 107 11.13 4.57 12.06
N PHE A 108 12.43 4.54 12.24
CA PHE A 108 12.99 4.39 13.58
C PHE A 108 12.62 5.60 14.43
N VAL A 109 12.11 5.32 15.62
CA VAL A 109 11.85 6.36 16.62
C VAL A 109 13.19 7.00 17.02
N ASN A 110 13.33 8.29 16.79
CA ASN A 110 14.44 9.00 17.39
C ASN A 110 14.13 9.27 18.88
N MET A 111 14.66 8.42 19.73
CA MET A 111 14.43 8.48 21.20
C MET A 111 14.77 9.85 21.80
N SER A 112 15.70 10.60 21.21
CA SER A 112 16.04 11.95 21.70
C SER A 112 14.92 12.98 21.47
N LYS A 113 13.94 12.68 20.61
CA LYS A 113 12.78 13.53 20.37
C LYS A 113 11.60 13.21 21.28
N ILE A 114 11.61 12.11 22.01
CA ILE A 114 10.49 11.71 22.88
C ILE A 114 10.21 12.78 23.93
N GLU A 115 11.24 13.38 24.50
CA GLU A 115 11.12 14.45 25.50
C GLU A 115 10.44 15.72 24.98
N THR A 116 10.33 15.88 23.65
CA THR A 116 9.67 17.04 23.04
C THR A 116 8.17 16.85 22.83
N TYR A 117 7.64 15.64 23.03
CA TYR A 117 6.22 15.33 22.88
C TYR A 117 5.48 15.51 24.21
N SER A 118 4.33 16.19 24.14
CA SER A 118 3.49 16.43 25.32
C SER A 118 2.58 15.24 25.62
N ASN A 119 2.11 14.56 24.57
CA ASN A 119 1.17 13.46 24.68
C ASN A 119 1.67 12.25 23.90
N ILE A 120 1.94 11.17 24.61
CA ILE A 120 2.43 9.91 24.05
C ILE A 120 1.48 8.79 24.43
N ILE A 121 1.11 7.96 23.48
CA ILE A 121 0.31 6.76 23.72
C ILE A 121 1.14 5.53 23.36
N LEU A 122 1.24 4.59 24.29
CA LEU A 122 1.87 3.29 24.05
C LEU A 122 0.79 2.24 23.79
N LEU A 123 0.89 1.58 22.64
CA LEU A 123 0.00 0.48 22.26
C LEU A 123 0.76 -0.84 22.33
N GLU A 124 0.26 -1.79 23.12
CA GLU A 124 0.87 -3.10 23.29
C GLU A 124 -0.11 -4.22 22.89
N ASN A 125 0.40 -5.25 22.20
CA ASN A 125 -0.32 -6.48 21.86
C ASN A 125 -1.65 -6.28 21.09
N LEU A 126 -1.76 -5.26 20.24
CA LEU A 126 -2.93 -5.06 19.40
C LEU A 126 -2.97 -6.13 18.28
N GLN A 127 -3.90 -7.06 18.42
CA GLN A 127 -4.04 -8.18 17.46
C GLN A 127 -4.97 -7.86 16.29
N ASN A 128 -5.89 -6.90 16.46
CA ASN A 128 -6.91 -6.58 15.45
C ASN A 128 -6.54 -5.28 14.70
N PRO A 129 -6.23 -5.37 13.38
CA PRO A 129 -5.90 -4.18 12.59
C PRO A 129 -7.01 -3.12 12.53
N SER A 130 -8.28 -3.55 12.63
CA SER A 130 -9.41 -2.62 12.64
C SER A 130 -9.45 -1.78 13.91
N ASN A 131 -9.12 -2.39 15.07
CA ASN A 131 -9.01 -1.68 16.34
C ASN A 131 -7.84 -0.69 16.29
N LEU A 132 -6.67 -1.12 15.78
CA LEU A 132 -5.53 -0.22 15.58
C LEU A 132 -5.91 0.98 14.72
N GLY A 133 -6.54 0.76 13.57
CA GLY A 133 -6.97 1.83 12.68
C GLY A 133 -7.97 2.79 13.33
N SER A 134 -8.88 2.29 14.18
CA SER A 134 -9.84 3.12 14.91
C SER A 134 -9.14 3.96 15.98
N ILE A 135 -8.22 3.37 16.73
CA ILE A 135 -7.41 4.07 17.73
C ILE A 135 -6.59 5.17 17.05
N LEU A 136 -5.84 4.87 15.98
CA LEU A 136 -5.02 5.85 15.28
C LEU A 136 -5.84 7.04 14.76
N ARG A 137 -7.07 6.81 14.25
CA ARG A 137 -7.96 7.90 13.85
C ARG A 137 -8.37 8.77 15.02
N SER A 138 -8.69 8.17 16.16
CA SER A 138 -9.04 8.93 17.38
C SER A 138 -7.84 9.74 17.89
N LEU A 139 -6.66 9.14 17.95
CA LEU A 139 -5.44 9.81 18.39
C LEU A 139 -5.09 11.01 17.49
N ASN A 140 -5.24 10.84 16.18
CA ASN A 140 -5.06 11.95 15.24
C ASN A 140 -6.07 13.07 15.44
N ALA A 141 -7.35 12.75 15.75
CA ALA A 141 -8.38 13.74 16.03
C ALA A 141 -8.14 14.51 17.34
N PHE A 142 -7.47 13.88 18.32
CA PHE A 142 -7.08 14.50 19.58
C PHE A 142 -5.69 15.14 19.55
N ASN A 143 -5.04 15.22 18.39
CA ASN A 143 -3.70 15.77 18.23
C ASN A 143 -2.67 15.13 19.17
N ILE A 144 -2.70 13.81 19.29
CA ILE A 144 -1.67 13.07 20.02
C ILE A 144 -0.36 13.14 19.22
N ASP A 145 0.71 13.54 19.88
CA ASP A 145 2.00 13.83 19.23
C ASP A 145 2.72 12.56 18.78
N PHE A 146 2.57 11.48 19.54
CA PHE A 146 3.30 10.23 19.29
C PHE A 146 2.52 8.99 19.74
N VAL A 147 2.63 7.89 18.95
CA VAL A 147 2.03 6.59 19.22
C VAL A 147 3.06 5.50 19.10
#